data_0bda5906a09f8e5416272ba3ad0fd70a
#
_entry.id   0bda5906a09f8e5416272ba3ad0fd70a
#
_cell.length_a   1.000
_cell.length_b   1.000
_cell.length_c   1.000
_cell.angle_alpha   90.00
_cell.angle_beta   90.00
_cell.angle_gamma   90.00
#
_symmetry.space_group_name_H-M   'P 1'
#
loop_
_entity.id
_entity.type
_entity.pdbx_description
1 polymer ?
#
loop_
_entity_poly.entity_id
_entity_poly.type
_entity_poly.pdbx_seq_one_letter_code
_entity_poly.pdbx_strand_id
1 'polypeptide(L)'
;MTSNHIEKSSYVSQIQARSDAIRKRENARFYIGCFLLCLCTGFITVTAEPSGGPYGPIRQTYSLPMGAGKIYYVAVDGQADRSGEALSAPTTLEAAIERVKTGDAIILRGGTYRTGNLILNQGVTIQPYQDELPIIKGTYIATNWMDLGNGLWTTSWSRLFPSKPDDWWRRHREGKKTPQYRFNNDMVFVDGKFLQAVGWEGEVDEDTYYIDYDAGVVYIGVDPTNRLVEITAFDAAIIRTTKNIHGKVTDKKGPVIRGITFTQYAYRAFEIEGYYPQGLSNEADHGKDVVGTTLEHCTITFCSRVAGYFIGDNLTIRNCKISDTSTEGIYIIASSDVLLEKNILTRNNIERITGYYPAAVKIFNQSYRVTCNDNLVIDLPYSNGIWYDVGNVDGVFTNNWIEGVGNNNSDFSIEQPWPSDNGFFFEISKGAICAGNVFVNCDHGLWVLNSSDVHIYNNTFVNSTACIARNARSAAGDHFGWHPSTGPDVDEREGHVFVNNLMYGDADFTRPLLYIWQPPTLCNQENEPQLKSMDYNVYVQECKQASRPLIWWSPIKNEQCRIACESLDDFRKIQTRFSANSRYLPEY
;
A
#
# COMPACT_ATOMS: atom_id res chain seq x y z
N MET A 1 -23.09 -9.77 -24.74
CA MET A 1 -21.85 -10.09 -24.01
C MET A 1 -20.58 -9.58 -24.73
N THR A 2 -20.58 -8.39 -25.29
CA THR A 2 -19.45 -7.87 -26.10
C THR A 2 -19.11 -6.41 -25.88
N SER A 3 -19.72 -5.70 -24.93
CA SER A 3 -19.45 -4.26 -24.75
C SER A 3 -18.51 -3.91 -23.58
N ASN A 4 -18.42 -4.72 -22.52
CA ASN A 4 -17.62 -4.41 -21.33
C ASN A 4 -16.12 -4.74 -21.44
N HIS A 5 -15.68 -5.47 -22.45
CA HIS A 5 -14.25 -5.71 -22.70
C HIS A 5 -13.58 -4.56 -23.46
N ILE A 6 -14.36 -3.73 -24.17
CA ILE A 6 -13.85 -2.62 -24.97
C ILE A 6 -13.58 -1.39 -24.11
N GLU A 7 -14.39 -1.11 -23.08
CA GLU A 7 -14.19 0.07 -22.23
C GLU A 7 -12.99 -0.04 -21.29
N LYS A 8 -12.73 -1.22 -20.71
CA LYS A 8 -11.53 -1.41 -19.85
C LYS A 8 -10.22 -1.36 -20.64
N SER A 9 -10.21 -1.86 -21.87
CA SER A 9 -9.07 -1.71 -22.79
C SER A 9 -8.86 -0.26 -23.20
N SER A 10 -9.93 0.54 -23.31
CA SER A 10 -9.84 1.95 -23.69
C SER A 10 -9.32 2.83 -22.57
N TYR A 11 -9.61 2.53 -21.31
CA TYR A 11 -9.14 3.33 -20.17
C TYR A 11 -7.64 3.14 -19.92
N VAL A 12 -7.15 1.91 -19.95
CA VAL A 12 -5.70 1.63 -19.88
C VAL A 12 -4.97 2.19 -21.11
N SER A 13 -5.56 2.07 -22.30
CA SER A 13 -4.97 2.66 -23.52
C SER A 13 -5.06 4.19 -23.53
N GLN A 14 -6.04 4.81 -22.90
CA GLN A 14 -6.12 6.26 -22.74
C GLN A 14 -5.12 6.80 -21.70
N ILE A 15 -4.88 6.07 -20.61
CA ILE A 15 -3.83 6.40 -19.64
C ILE A 15 -2.46 6.24 -20.32
N GLN A 16 -2.25 5.15 -21.03
CA GLN A 16 -1.03 4.91 -21.79
C GLN A 16 -0.82 5.98 -22.87
N ALA A 17 -1.87 6.34 -23.62
CA ALA A 17 -1.81 7.38 -24.66
C ALA A 17 -1.64 8.79 -24.08
N ARG A 18 -2.19 9.10 -22.91
CA ARG A 18 -1.92 10.35 -22.20
C ARG A 18 -0.51 10.39 -21.64
N SER A 19 -0.05 9.31 -21.02
CA SER A 19 1.33 9.14 -20.58
C SER A 19 2.30 9.29 -21.75
N ASP A 20 2.03 8.65 -22.89
CA ASP A 20 2.86 8.74 -24.10
C ASP A 20 2.80 10.14 -24.78
N ALA A 21 1.69 10.85 -24.66
CA ALA A 21 1.54 12.21 -25.20
C ALA A 21 2.26 13.24 -24.32
N ILE A 22 2.18 13.10 -23.00
CA ILE A 22 2.96 13.89 -22.04
C ILE A 22 4.46 13.56 -22.24
N ARG A 23 4.81 12.28 -22.30
CA ARG A 23 6.17 11.80 -22.54
C ARG A 23 6.77 12.30 -23.87
N LYS A 24 5.97 12.40 -24.94
CA LYS A 24 6.45 12.91 -26.24
C LYS A 24 6.63 14.43 -26.29
N ARG A 25 5.79 15.20 -25.61
CA ARG A 25 5.94 16.66 -25.53
C ARG A 25 7.06 17.09 -24.58
N GLU A 26 7.23 16.40 -23.47
CA GLU A 26 8.24 16.70 -22.47
C GLU A 26 9.61 16.11 -22.82
N ASN A 27 9.68 14.90 -23.38
CA ASN A 27 10.94 14.31 -23.82
C ASN A 27 11.66 15.18 -24.85
N ALA A 28 10.96 15.81 -25.80
CA ALA A 28 11.60 16.66 -26.80
C ALA A 28 12.20 17.95 -26.21
N ARG A 29 11.67 18.47 -25.11
CA ARG A 29 12.17 19.67 -24.42
C ARG A 29 13.10 19.34 -23.25
N PHE A 30 12.84 18.24 -22.56
CA PHE A 30 13.55 17.78 -21.39
C PHE A 30 14.93 17.17 -21.71
N TYR A 31 15.04 16.39 -22.78
CA TYR A 31 16.32 15.82 -23.19
C TYR A 31 17.35 16.90 -23.58
N ILE A 32 16.92 18.05 -24.10
CA ILE A 32 17.82 19.16 -24.43
C ILE A 32 18.35 19.84 -23.16
N GLY A 33 17.54 19.97 -22.11
CA GLY A 33 17.95 20.58 -20.84
C GLY A 33 18.85 19.67 -19.99
N CYS A 34 18.52 18.41 -19.87
CA CYS A 34 19.30 17.43 -19.09
C CYS A 34 20.61 17.04 -19.77
N PHE A 35 20.64 16.96 -21.11
CA PHE A 35 21.86 16.65 -21.86
C PHE A 35 22.92 17.73 -21.73
N LEU A 36 22.52 18.98 -21.58
CA LEU A 36 23.46 20.12 -21.36
C LEU A 36 23.98 20.19 -19.91
N LEU A 37 23.27 19.63 -18.92
CA LEU A 37 23.73 19.57 -17.52
C LEU A 37 24.71 18.42 -17.27
N CYS A 38 24.54 17.28 -17.94
CA CYS A 38 25.41 16.09 -17.78
C CYS A 38 26.84 16.25 -18.34
N LEU A 39 27.10 17.27 -19.14
CA LEU A 39 28.44 17.49 -19.72
C LEU A 39 29.45 18.19 -18.79
N CYS A 40 29.03 18.65 -17.62
CA CYS A 40 29.87 19.44 -16.71
C CYS A 40 30.36 18.75 -15.45
N THR A 41 29.91 17.53 -15.15
CA THR A 41 30.39 16.78 -13.98
C THR A 41 30.62 15.31 -14.37
N GLY A 42 31.87 14.86 -14.27
CA GLY A 42 32.28 13.49 -14.58
C GLY A 42 31.78 12.44 -13.59
N PHE A 43 30.52 12.53 -13.18
CA PHE A 43 29.84 11.50 -12.40
C PHE A 43 29.04 10.62 -13.36
N ILE A 44 29.28 9.32 -13.31
CA ILE A 44 28.41 8.32 -13.93
C ILE A 44 27.06 8.45 -13.22
N THR A 45 26.15 9.23 -13.80
CA THR A 45 24.76 9.26 -13.33
C THR A 45 24.10 7.97 -13.77
N VAL A 46 23.96 7.04 -12.85
CA VAL A 46 22.93 6.01 -13.00
C VAL A 46 21.62 6.76 -12.92
N THR A 47 20.97 6.99 -14.05
CA THR A 47 19.61 7.53 -14.08
C THR A 47 18.70 6.46 -13.53
N ALA A 48 18.42 6.52 -12.25
CA ALA A 48 17.38 5.74 -11.63
C ALA A 48 16.04 6.38 -12.05
N GLU A 49 15.19 5.62 -12.75
CA GLU A 49 13.85 6.02 -13.17
C GLU A 49 12.92 4.81 -13.07
N PRO A 50 11.59 4.99 -12.90
CA PRO A 50 10.65 3.90 -13.06
C PRO A 50 10.82 3.22 -14.40
N SER A 51 10.82 1.87 -14.41
CA SER A 51 11.07 1.12 -15.65
C SER A 51 9.97 1.28 -16.70
N GLY A 52 8.80 1.79 -16.29
CA GLY A 52 7.59 1.83 -17.13
C GLY A 52 6.90 0.47 -17.26
N GLY A 53 7.28 -0.49 -16.44
CA GLY A 53 6.66 -1.82 -16.36
C GLY A 53 7.34 -2.91 -17.19
N PRO A 54 6.69 -4.04 -17.36
CA PRO A 54 5.33 -4.34 -16.90
C PRO A 54 5.22 -4.46 -15.38
N TYR A 55 4.15 -3.89 -14.82
CA TYR A 55 3.80 -3.98 -13.40
C TYR A 55 2.68 -5.00 -13.17
N GLY A 56 2.61 -5.54 -11.96
CA GLY A 56 1.57 -6.47 -11.56
C GLY A 56 1.73 -7.86 -12.17
N PRO A 57 0.70 -8.72 -12.06
CA PRO A 57 0.76 -10.09 -12.52
C PRO A 57 0.93 -10.17 -14.05
N ILE A 58 1.95 -10.88 -14.46
CA ILE A 58 2.20 -11.18 -15.88
C ILE A 58 1.87 -12.66 -16.08
N ARG A 59 1.11 -12.97 -17.13
CA ARG A 59 0.82 -14.37 -17.47
C ARG A 59 2.11 -15.15 -17.70
N GLN A 60 2.22 -16.26 -17.01
CA GLN A 60 3.40 -17.14 -17.02
C GLN A 60 2.99 -18.55 -17.38
N THR A 61 3.94 -19.33 -17.87
CA THR A 61 3.82 -20.80 -17.96
C THR A 61 4.75 -21.38 -16.91
N TYR A 62 4.20 -22.03 -15.89
CA TYR A 62 4.94 -22.56 -14.77
C TYR A 62 5.40 -24.01 -15.05
N SER A 63 6.69 -24.22 -15.02
CA SER A 63 7.25 -25.58 -14.93
C SER A 63 7.04 -26.13 -13.52
N LEU A 64 7.07 -27.45 -13.39
CA LEU A 64 7.09 -28.09 -12.06
C LEU A 64 8.35 -27.63 -11.31
N PRO A 65 8.24 -27.31 -10.00
CA PRO A 65 9.40 -26.84 -9.25
C PRO A 65 10.53 -27.88 -9.23
N MET A 66 11.71 -27.47 -9.68
CA MET A 66 12.89 -28.33 -9.66
C MET A 66 13.33 -28.62 -8.21
N GLY A 67 13.63 -29.90 -7.91
CA GLY A 67 14.04 -30.31 -6.59
C GLY A 67 12.92 -30.30 -5.55
N ALA A 68 11.65 -30.17 -5.98
CA ALA A 68 10.53 -30.41 -5.08
C ALA A 68 10.59 -31.83 -4.50
N GLY A 69 10.10 -31.97 -3.28
CA GLY A 69 9.84 -33.26 -2.67
C GLY A 69 8.66 -33.96 -3.36
N LYS A 70 7.56 -34.12 -2.66
CA LYS A 70 6.31 -34.59 -3.29
C LYS A 70 5.60 -33.46 -4.02
N ILE A 71 4.93 -33.82 -5.09
CA ILE A 71 4.05 -32.93 -5.85
C ILE A 71 2.61 -33.40 -5.64
N TYR A 72 1.74 -32.48 -5.22
CA TYR A 72 0.31 -32.70 -5.05
C TYR A 72 -0.47 -31.91 -6.11
N TYR A 73 -1.16 -32.60 -7.00
CA TYR A 73 -2.07 -32.00 -7.96
C TYR A 73 -3.44 -31.79 -7.32
N VAL A 74 -3.95 -30.60 -7.44
CA VAL A 74 -5.20 -30.15 -6.84
C VAL A 74 -6.13 -29.64 -7.95
N ALA A 75 -7.40 -30.04 -7.90
CA ALA A 75 -8.43 -29.57 -8.82
C ALA A 75 -9.71 -29.21 -8.08
N VAL A 76 -10.56 -28.37 -8.70
CA VAL A 76 -11.85 -27.95 -8.13
C VAL A 76 -12.75 -29.16 -7.85
N ASP A 77 -12.69 -30.18 -8.71
CA ASP A 77 -13.39 -31.47 -8.58
C ASP A 77 -12.53 -32.56 -7.93
N GLY A 78 -11.40 -32.18 -7.35
CA GLY A 78 -10.53 -33.11 -6.61
C GLY A 78 -11.25 -33.75 -5.43
N GLN A 79 -10.80 -34.94 -5.02
CA GLN A 79 -11.39 -35.67 -3.91
C GLN A 79 -10.39 -35.81 -2.77
N ALA A 80 -10.83 -35.52 -1.54
CA ALA A 80 -9.95 -35.47 -0.38
C ALA A 80 -9.28 -36.81 -0.04
N ASP A 81 -9.88 -37.93 -0.39
CA ASP A 81 -9.37 -39.29 -0.20
C ASP A 81 -8.33 -39.72 -1.25
N ARG A 82 -8.22 -39.01 -2.37
CA ARG A 82 -7.18 -39.27 -3.39
C ARG A 82 -5.83 -38.75 -2.94
N SER A 83 -4.77 -39.42 -3.37
CA SER A 83 -3.40 -39.06 -3.01
C SER A 83 -2.98 -37.67 -3.51
N GLY A 84 -3.48 -37.26 -4.67
CA GLY A 84 -3.02 -36.05 -5.36
C GLY A 84 -1.67 -36.20 -6.08
N GLU A 85 -0.99 -37.33 -5.97
CA GLU A 85 0.36 -37.51 -6.52
C GLU A 85 0.37 -37.70 -8.06
N ALA A 86 -0.80 -37.82 -8.69
CA ALA A 86 -0.95 -37.90 -10.14
C ALA A 86 -1.99 -36.89 -10.64
N LEU A 87 -1.75 -36.33 -11.82
CA LEU A 87 -2.66 -35.38 -12.46
C LEU A 87 -4.05 -35.98 -12.75
N SER A 88 -4.12 -37.29 -12.98
CA SER A 88 -5.37 -38.03 -13.20
C SER A 88 -6.15 -38.35 -11.91
N ALA A 89 -5.58 -38.11 -10.75
CA ALA A 89 -6.18 -38.38 -9.44
C ALA A 89 -5.96 -37.19 -8.47
N PRO A 90 -6.48 -35.99 -8.85
CA PRO A 90 -6.25 -34.79 -8.04
C PRO A 90 -6.95 -34.88 -6.69
N THR A 91 -6.35 -34.25 -5.68
CA THR A 91 -6.93 -34.09 -4.36
C THR A 91 -7.55 -32.68 -4.19
N THR A 92 -8.16 -32.40 -3.04
CA THR A 92 -8.63 -31.05 -2.69
C THR A 92 -7.47 -30.20 -2.16
N LEU A 93 -7.63 -28.89 -2.16
CA LEU A 93 -6.61 -27.97 -1.65
C LEU A 93 -6.39 -28.15 -0.15
N GLU A 94 -7.46 -28.34 0.63
CA GLU A 94 -7.42 -28.59 2.06
C GLU A 94 -6.61 -29.87 2.38
N ALA A 95 -6.89 -30.95 1.69
CA ALA A 95 -6.20 -32.23 1.90
C ALA A 95 -4.72 -32.13 1.49
N ALA A 96 -4.38 -31.36 0.46
CA ALA A 96 -2.99 -31.11 0.07
C ALA A 96 -2.26 -30.31 1.16
N ILE A 97 -2.85 -29.23 1.68
CA ILE A 97 -2.29 -28.41 2.77
C ILE A 97 -2.00 -29.26 4.02
N GLU A 98 -2.89 -30.18 4.37
CA GLU A 98 -2.69 -31.06 5.50
C GLU A 98 -1.54 -32.06 5.29
N ARG A 99 -1.21 -32.44 4.05
CA ARG A 99 -0.24 -33.48 3.73
C ARG A 99 1.19 -32.95 3.48
N VAL A 100 1.30 -31.75 2.90
CA VAL A 100 2.58 -31.21 2.46
C VAL A 100 3.59 -31.09 3.61
N LYS A 101 4.85 -31.31 3.27
CA LYS A 101 6.01 -31.07 4.12
C LYS A 101 6.94 -30.05 3.46
N THR A 102 7.87 -29.54 4.22
CA THR A 102 8.89 -28.62 3.70
C THR A 102 9.53 -29.12 2.42
N GLY A 103 9.49 -28.30 1.40
CA GLY A 103 10.04 -28.61 0.07
C GLY A 103 9.05 -29.27 -0.90
N ASP A 104 7.86 -29.67 -0.45
CA ASP A 104 6.82 -30.18 -1.33
C ASP A 104 6.18 -29.05 -2.17
N ALA A 105 5.45 -29.45 -3.21
CA ALA A 105 4.72 -28.51 -4.07
C ALA A 105 3.24 -28.88 -4.22
N ILE A 106 2.39 -27.87 -4.22
CA ILE A 106 0.96 -27.94 -4.57
C ILE A 106 0.79 -27.31 -5.93
N ILE A 107 0.27 -28.07 -6.89
CA ILE A 107 0.03 -27.65 -8.26
C ILE A 107 -1.47 -27.57 -8.51
N LEU A 108 -1.98 -26.33 -8.66
CA LEU A 108 -3.40 -26.05 -8.79
C LEU A 108 -3.83 -26.09 -10.26
N ARG A 109 -4.87 -26.84 -10.57
CA ARG A 109 -5.58 -26.73 -11.83
C ARG A 109 -6.39 -25.44 -11.87
N GLY A 110 -6.67 -24.92 -13.05
CA GLY A 110 -7.50 -23.75 -13.24
C GLY A 110 -8.93 -23.93 -12.72
N GLY A 111 -9.55 -22.83 -12.31
CA GLY A 111 -10.92 -22.81 -11.79
C GLY A 111 -11.04 -22.06 -10.47
N THR A 112 -12.26 -22.00 -9.92
CA THR A 112 -12.56 -21.27 -8.69
C THR A 112 -12.70 -22.23 -7.51
N TYR A 113 -11.78 -22.12 -6.57
CA TYR A 113 -11.74 -22.83 -5.30
C TYR A 113 -12.41 -21.97 -4.23
N ARG A 114 -13.58 -22.36 -3.73
CA ARG A 114 -14.29 -21.67 -2.66
C ARG A 114 -13.88 -22.23 -1.32
N THR A 115 -12.82 -21.67 -0.75
CA THR A 115 -12.18 -22.19 0.47
C THR A 115 -11.40 -21.09 1.18
N GLY A 116 -11.01 -21.37 2.42
CA GLY A 116 -10.20 -20.48 3.24
C GLY A 116 -9.77 -21.12 4.53
N ASN A 117 -9.13 -20.34 5.39
CA ASN A 117 -8.55 -20.80 6.65
C ASN A 117 -7.57 -21.98 6.44
N LEU A 118 -6.84 -21.94 5.31
CA LEU A 118 -5.85 -22.94 4.97
C LEU A 118 -4.59 -22.70 5.82
N ILE A 119 -4.46 -23.50 6.88
CA ILE A 119 -3.39 -23.32 7.87
C ILE A 119 -2.23 -24.26 7.52
N LEU A 120 -1.04 -23.71 7.33
CA LEU A 120 0.19 -24.47 7.07
C LEU A 120 1.32 -24.01 7.99
N ASN A 121 2.27 -24.94 8.27
CA ASN A 121 3.45 -24.65 9.08
C ASN A 121 4.76 -25.14 8.42
N GLN A 122 4.72 -25.27 7.10
CA GLN A 122 5.83 -25.78 6.29
C GLN A 122 6.12 -24.83 5.13
N GLY A 123 7.39 -24.71 4.74
CA GLY A 123 7.80 -23.99 3.54
C GLY A 123 7.56 -24.81 2.27
N VAL A 124 6.53 -24.48 1.54
CA VAL A 124 6.06 -25.20 0.35
C VAL A 124 5.92 -24.27 -0.85
N THR A 125 5.91 -24.81 -2.06
CA THR A 125 5.58 -24.07 -3.26
C THR A 125 4.12 -24.30 -3.65
N ILE A 126 3.35 -23.24 -3.92
CA ILE A 126 1.96 -23.30 -4.40
C ILE A 126 1.89 -22.50 -5.70
N GLN A 127 1.54 -23.16 -6.80
CA GLN A 127 1.51 -22.53 -8.12
C GLN A 127 0.49 -23.18 -9.07
N PRO A 128 0.14 -22.53 -10.18
CA PRO A 128 -0.70 -23.12 -11.22
C PRO A 128 -0.03 -24.32 -11.92
N TYR A 129 -0.87 -25.17 -12.49
CA TYR A 129 -0.44 -26.11 -13.52
C TYR A 129 -0.25 -25.35 -14.83
N GLN A 130 0.98 -25.30 -15.34
CA GLN A 130 1.32 -24.60 -16.59
C GLN A 130 0.85 -23.14 -16.59
N ASP A 131 -0.04 -22.77 -17.51
CA ASP A 131 -0.58 -21.42 -17.67
C ASP A 131 -2.05 -21.30 -17.22
N GLU A 132 -2.55 -22.29 -16.46
CA GLU A 132 -3.90 -22.29 -15.93
C GLU A 132 -4.07 -21.19 -14.87
N LEU A 133 -5.32 -20.75 -14.65
CA LEU A 133 -5.63 -19.61 -13.79
C LEU A 133 -6.50 -20.05 -12.60
N PRO A 134 -5.89 -20.48 -11.49
CA PRO A 134 -6.62 -20.78 -10.26
C PRO A 134 -7.03 -19.50 -9.54
N ILE A 135 -8.27 -19.49 -9.04
CA ILE A 135 -8.84 -18.44 -8.19
C ILE A 135 -9.22 -19.07 -6.85
N ILE A 136 -8.63 -18.61 -5.76
CA ILE A 136 -8.99 -19.00 -4.40
C ILE A 136 -9.87 -17.89 -3.82
N LYS A 137 -11.10 -18.24 -3.48
CA LYS A 137 -12.17 -17.29 -3.19
C LYS A 137 -12.81 -17.55 -1.83
N GLY A 138 -12.88 -16.51 -0.99
CA GLY A 138 -13.39 -16.56 0.37
C GLY A 138 -14.92 -16.47 0.51
N THR A 139 -15.66 -16.57 -0.60
CA THR A 139 -17.13 -16.49 -0.59
C THR A 139 -17.78 -17.82 -0.94
N TYR A 140 -19.00 -18.00 -0.45
CA TYR A 140 -19.93 -19.00 -1.00
C TYR A 140 -21.03 -18.31 -1.80
N ILE A 141 -21.68 -19.10 -2.69
CA ILE A 141 -22.86 -18.66 -3.42
C ILE A 141 -24.05 -18.67 -2.46
N ALA A 142 -24.69 -17.52 -2.33
CA ALA A 142 -25.89 -17.38 -1.53
C ALA A 142 -27.12 -17.77 -2.35
N THR A 143 -27.95 -18.60 -1.75
CA THR A 143 -29.19 -19.12 -2.32
C THR A 143 -30.35 -18.89 -1.36
N ASN A 144 -31.55 -19.34 -1.72
CA ASN A 144 -32.76 -19.25 -0.86
C ASN A 144 -33.15 -17.81 -0.52
N TRP A 145 -33.07 -16.95 -1.53
CA TRP A 145 -33.51 -15.56 -1.42
C TRP A 145 -35.03 -15.47 -1.33
N MET A 146 -35.51 -14.61 -0.45
CA MET A 146 -36.94 -14.29 -0.27
C MET A 146 -37.18 -12.86 -0.71
N ASP A 147 -38.14 -12.64 -1.57
CA ASP A 147 -38.63 -11.32 -1.96
C ASP A 147 -39.49 -10.74 -0.81
N LEU A 148 -39.10 -9.57 -0.32
CA LEU A 148 -39.87 -8.82 0.70
C LEU A 148 -40.79 -7.77 0.08
N GLY A 149 -40.78 -7.66 -1.25
CA GLY A 149 -41.46 -6.61 -1.98
C GLY A 149 -40.62 -5.33 -2.10
N ASN A 150 -41.06 -4.40 -2.93
CA ASN A 150 -40.39 -3.12 -3.18
C ASN A 150 -38.90 -3.22 -3.61
N GLY A 151 -38.53 -4.35 -4.23
CA GLY A 151 -37.15 -4.58 -4.69
C GLY A 151 -36.16 -5.01 -3.61
N LEU A 152 -36.64 -5.30 -2.39
CA LEU A 152 -35.80 -5.75 -1.29
C LEU A 152 -35.83 -7.28 -1.18
N TRP A 153 -34.65 -7.89 -1.20
CA TRP A 153 -34.45 -9.33 -1.11
C TRP A 153 -33.63 -9.68 0.13
N THR A 154 -33.91 -10.82 0.74
CA THR A 154 -33.22 -11.26 1.96
C THR A 154 -32.87 -12.76 1.93
N THR A 155 -31.79 -13.11 2.63
CA THR A 155 -31.39 -14.50 2.88
C THR A 155 -30.75 -14.64 4.26
N SER A 156 -30.89 -15.80 4.89
CA SER A 156 -30.17 -16.13 6.12
C SER A 156 -28.73 -16.51 5.81
N TRP A 157 -27.78 -16.04 6.63
CA TRP A 157 -26.37 -16.34 6.45
C TRP A 157 -25.70 -16.65 7.79
N SER A 158 -25.20 -17.86 7.94
CA SER A 158 -24.65 -18.35 9.22
C SER A 158 -23.16 -18.09 9.42
N ARG A 159 -22.46 -17.62 8.37
CA ARG A 159 -21.00 -17.37 8.38
C ARG A 159 -20.74 -15.88 8.34
N LEU A 160 -21.09 -15.19 9.41
CA LEU A 160 -20.90 -13.76 9.54
C LEU A 160 -19.69 -13.43 10.40
N PHE A 161 -19.01 -12.35 10.07
CA PHE A 161 -17.80 -11.85 10.71
C PHE A 161 -18.02 -10.41 11.20
N PRO A 162 -18.87 -10.20 12.23
CA PRO A 162 -19.17 -8.87 12.74
C PRO A 162 -17.89 -8.18 13.23
N SER A 163 -17.71 -6.94 12.87
CA SER A 163 -16.63 -6.14 13.39
C SER A 163 -17.08 -5.30 14.54
N LYS A 164 -16.31 -5.34 15.62
CA LYS A 164 -16.39 -4.38 16.72
C LYS A 164 -15.10 -3.58 16.66
N PRO A 165 -15.10 -2.38 16.03
CA PRO A 165 -13.90 -1.54 16.03
C PRO A 165 -13.55 -1.22 17.48
N ASP A 166 -12.33 -1.56 17.86
CA ASP A 166 -11.79 -1.23 19.18
C ASP A 166 -11.76 0.28 19.38
N ASP A 167 -11.67 0.75 20.62
CA ASP A 167 -11.66 2.18 20.94
C ASP A 167 -10.48 2.92 20.29
N TRP A 168 -9.38 2.23 20.02
CA TRP A 168 -8.24 2.80 19.28
C TRP A 168 -8.54 3.04 17.78
N TRP A 169 -9.53 2.40 17.22
CA TRP A 169 -10.05 2.69 15.89
C TRP A 169 -10.86 3.97 15.97
N ARG A 170 -10.20 5.07 15.85
CA ARG A 170 -10.80 6.38 16.02
C ARG A 170 -11.80 6.65 14.90
N ARG A 171 -13.06 6.26 15.12
CA ARG A 171 -14.17 6.59 14.21
C ARG A 171 -14.41 8.09 14.08
N HIS A 172 -13.83 8.88 15.01
CA HIS A 172 -13.90 10.33 15.02
C HIS A 172 -12.50 10.89 14.93
N ARG A 173 -12.10 11.29 13.75
CA ARG A 173 -10.81 11.92 13.55
C ARG A 173 -10.95 13.12 12.62
N GLU A 174 -10.23 14.21 12.92
CA GLU A 174 -10.21 15.42 12.10
C GLU A 174 -11.62 15.95 11.81
N GLY A 175 -12.56 15.83 12.78
CA GLY A 175 -13.96 16.24 12.61
C GLY A 175 -14.82 15.31 11.75
N LYS A 176 -14.26 14.23 11.21
CA LYS A 176 -14.99 13.25 10.39
C LYS A 176 -15.35 12.02 11.21
N LYS A 177 -16.55 11.49 11.01
CA LYS A 177 -17.06 10.30 11.68
C LYS A 177 -17.32 9.20 10.66
N THR A 178 -16.60 8.09 10.77
CA THR A 178 -16.89 6.90 9.96
C THR A 178 -18.07 6.12 10.56
N PRO A 179 -19.14 5.85 9.81
CA PRO A 179 -20.26 5.04 10.27
C PRO A 179 -19.82 3.62 10.67
N GLN A 180 -20.53 3.02 11.65
CA GLN A 180 -20.20 1.70 12.18
C GLN A 180 -20.17 0.62 11.11
N TYR A 181 -21.12 0.62 10.19
CA TYR A 181 -21.25 -0.38 9.13
C TYR A 181 -20.09 -0.40 8.13
N ARG A 182 -19.33 0.71 8.02
CA ARG A 182 -18.10 0.75 7.20
C ARG A 182 -16.97 -0.14 7.76
N PHE A 183 -17.10 -0.56 9.02
CA PHE A 183 -16.16 -1.47 9.66
C PHE A 183 -16.59 -2.93 9.56
N ASN A 184 -17.69 -3.26 8.89
CA ASN A 184 -18.11 -4.63 8.66
C ASN A 184 -17.01 -5.42 7.93
N ASN A 185 -16.80 -6.66 8.35
CA ASN A 185 -15.85 -7.55 7.68
C ASN A 185 -16.50 -8.34 6.55
N ASP A 186 -17.83 -8.46 6.56
CA ASP A 186 -18.53 -9.16 5.50
C ASP A 186 -18.68 -8.31 4.26
N MET A 187 -18.60 -8.97 3.11
CA MET A 187 -18.75 -8.38 1.79
C MET A 187 -19.80 -9.16 0.99
N VAL A 188 -20.56 -8.45 0.20
CA VAL A 188 -21.58 -9.02 -0.71
C VAL A 188 -21.25 -8.63 -2.14
N PHE A 189 -21.36 -9.59 -3.05
CA PHE A 189 -21.08 -9.42 -4.48
C PHE A 189 -22.25 -9.94 -5.31
N VAL A 190 -22.59 -9.21 -6.36
CA VAL A 190 -23.57 -9.63 -7.36
C VAL A 190 -22.90 -9.62 -8.74
N ASP A 191 -22.83 -10.77 -9.39
CA ASP A 191 -22.13 -10.99 -10.67
C ASP A 191 -20.67 -10.48 -10.62
N GLY A 192 -20.02 -10.63 -9.47
CA GLY A 192 -18.65 -10.18 -9.21
C GLY A 192 -18.50 -8.68 -8.89
N LYS A 193 -19.59 -7.89 -8.91
CA LYS A 193 -19.60 -6.49 -8.47
C LYS A 193 -19.73 -6.44 -6.96
N PHE A 194 -18.83 -5.74 -6.29
CA PHE A 194 -18.94 -5.44 -4.86
C PHE A 194 -20.09 -4.47 -4.61
N LEU A 195 -20.95 -4.79 -3.65
CA LEU A 195 -21.97 -3.88 -3.14
C LEU A 195 -21.44 -3.11 -1.92
N GLN A 196 -21.92 -1.91 -1.69
CA GLN A 196 -21.50 -1.09 -0.57
C GLN A 196 -22.39 -1.35 0.66
N ALA A 197 -21.79 -1.48 1.85
CA ALA A 197 -22.56 -1.62 3.09
C ALA A 197 -23.33 -0.34 3.44
N VAL A 198 -24.56 -0.51 3.95
CA VAL A 198 -25.40 0.57 4.52
C VAL A 198 -25.80 0.26 5.96
N GLY A 199 -26.41 1.23 6.64
CA GLY A 199 -26.65 1.19 8.09
C GLY A 199 -27.89 0.41 8.52
N TRP A 200 -28.88 0.25 7.64
CA TRP A 200 -30.12 -0.47 7.89
C TRP A 200 -30.82 -0.84 6.57
N GLU A 201 -31.80 -1.74 6.64
CA GLU A 201 -32.47 -2.31 5.45
C GLU A 201 -33.19 -1.27 4.57
N GLY A 202 -33.66 -0.18 5.12
CA GLY A 202 -34.35 0.87 4.38
C GLY A 202 -33.42 1.77 3.53
N GLU A 203 -32.12 1.63 3.67
CA GLU A 203 -31.12 2.32 2.82
C GLU A 203 -30.63 1.44 1.67
N VAL A 204 -31.11 0.19 1.57
CA VAL A 204 -30.65 -0.76 0.56
C VAL A 204 -31.21 -0.41 -0.81
N ASP A 205 -30.34 -0.30 -1.80
CA ASP A 205 -30.63 -0.11 -3.22
C ASP A 205 -29.87 -1.12 -4.11
N GLU A 206 -29.86 -0.91 -5.41
CA GLU A 206 -29.24 -1.84 -6.38
C GLU A 206 -27.70 -1.98 -6.24
N ASP A 207 -27.05 -1.04 -5.56
CA ASP A 207 -25.59 -0.98 -5.37
C ASP A 207 -25.16 -1.24 -3.93
N THR A 208 -26.11 -1.53 -3.04
CA THR A 208 -25.86 -1.60 -1.60
C THR A 208 -26.41 -2.87 -0.97
N TYR A 209 -25.89 -3.19 0.23
CA TYR A 209 -26.38 -4.27 1.07
C TYR A 209 -26.42 -3.87 2.55
N TYR A 210 -27.26 -4.55 3.30
CA TYR A 210 -27.30 -4.46 4.75
C TYR A 210 -27.19 -5.85 5.38
N ILE A 211 -26.52 -5.96 6.52
CA ILE A 211 -26.47 -7.18 7.34
C ILE A 211 -27.00 -6.88 8.73
N ASP A 212 -28.07 -7.58 9.10
CA ASP A 212 -28.48 -7.71 10.47
C ASP A 212 -27.68 -8.86 11.13
N TYR A 213 -26.63 -8.49 11.87
CA TYR A 213 -25.74 -9.45 12.51
C TYR A 213 -26.41 -10.20 13.67
N ASP A 214 -27.40 -9.59 14.31
CA ASP A 214 -28.12 -10.22 15.43
C ASP A 214 -29.11 -11.28 14.91
N ALA A 215 -29.79 -10.98 13.82
CA ALA A 215 -30.70 -11.92 13.16
C ALA A 215 -30.00 -12.93 12.24
N GLY A 216 -28.75 -12.66 11.84
CA GLY A 216 -28.02 -13.49 10.87
C GLY A 216 -28.61 -13.40 9.46
N VAL A 217 -28.98 -12.20 9.03
CA VAL A 217 -29.73 -11.97 7.78
C VAL A 217 -29.02 -10.92 6.91
N VAL A 218 -28.96 -11.20 5.62
CA VAL A 218 -28.39 -10.30 4.60
C VAL A 218 -29.51 -9.78 3.69
N TYR A 219 -29.49 -8.49 3.42
CA TYR A 219 -30.43 -7.78 2.55
C TYR A 219 -29.71 -7.20 1.34
N ILE A 220 -30.31 -7.32 0.15
CA ILE A 220 -29.83 -6.71 -1.10
C ILE A 220 -31.02 -6.07 -1.84
N GLY A 221 -30.74 -5.03 -2.62
CA GLY A 221 -31.75 -4.29 -3.39
C GLY A 221 -31.83 -4.69 -4.86
N VAL A 222 -31.27 -5.84 -5.22
CA VAL A 222 -31.26 -6.33 -6.59
C VAL A 222 -31.87 -7.72 -6.66
N ASP A 223 -32.71 -7.98 -7.68
CA ASP A 223 -33.29 -9.32 -7.90
C ASP A 223 -32.19 -10.36 -8.12
N PRO A 224 -32.03 -11.34 -7.22
CA PRO A 224 -30.99 -12.39 -7.32
C PRO A 224 -31.32 -13.48 -8.35
N THR A 225 -32.47 -13.45 -8.99
CA THR A 225 -32.91 -14.45 -9.96
C THR A 225 -31.95 -14.50 -11.16
N ASN A 226 -31.38 -15.67 -11.43
CA ASN A 226 -30.38 -15.88 -12.47
C ASN A 226 -29.10 -15.03 -12.32
N ARG A 227 -28.80 -14.56 -11.12
CA ARG A 227 -27.57 -13.83 -10.82
C ARG A 227 -26.69 -14.63 -9.86
N LEU A 228 -25.39 -14.40 -9.96
CA LEU A 228 -24.43 -14.98 -9.04
C LEU A 228 -24.28 -14.03 -7.85
N VAL A 229 -24.95 -14.35 -6.75
CA VAL A 229 -24.79 -13.61 -5.48
C VAL A 229 -23.84 -14.39 -4.59
N GLU A 230 -22.79 -13.72 -4.13
CA GLU A 230 -21.72 -14.28 -3.31
C GLU A 230 -21.60 -13.48 -2.02
N ILE A 231 -21.48 -14.19 -0.89
CA ILE A 231 -21.27 -13.58 0.43
C ILE A 231 -20.01 -14.19 1.04
N THR A 232 -19.23 -13.40 1.76
CA THR A 232 -18.06 -13.87 2.51
C THR A 232 -18.43 -15.05 3.43
N ALA A 233 -17.55 -16.05 3.45
CA ALA A 233 -17.72 -17.30 4.20
C ALA A 233 -16.43 -17.73 4.92
N PHE A 234 -15.31 -17.07 4.62
CA PHE A 234 -14.01 -17.29 5.24
C PHE A 234 -13.35 -15.94 5.56
N ASP A 235 -12.69 -15.87 6.71
CA ASP A 235 -11.99 -14.66 7.15
C ASP A 235 -10.56 -14.56 6.61
N ALA A 236 -9.92 -15.69 6.27
CA ALA A 236 -8.58 -15.73 5.70
C ALA A 236 -8.45 -16.75 4.55
N ALA A 237 -7.51 -16.54 3.63
CA ALA A 237 -7.15 -17.56 2.64
C ALA A 237 -6.09 -18.51 3.21
N ILE A 238 -4.88 -18.01 3.43
CA ILE A 238 -3.73 -18.81 3.89
C ILE A 238 -3.16 -18.20 5.18
N ILE A 239 -2.97 -19.05 6.17
CA ILE A 239 -2.31 -18.72 7.44
C ILE A 239 -1.05 -19.58 7.56
N ARG A 240 0.14 -18.96 7.54
CA ARG A 240 1.41 -19.61 7.84
C ARG A 240 1.70 -19.45 9.32
N THR A 241 1.35 -20.47 10.07
CA THR A 241 1.51 -20.45 11.53
C THR A 241 2.91 -20.91 11.98
N THR A 242 3.34 -20.41 13.13
CA THR A 242 4.54 -20.86 13.85
C THR A 242 4.28 -22.04 14.79
N LYS A 243 3.05 -22.51 14.86
CA LYS A 243 2.61 -23.62 15.73
C LYS A 243 2.79 -24.99 15.04
N ASN A 244 2.89 -26.03 15.85
CA ASN A 244 2.85 -27.41 15.38
C ASN A 244 1.41 -27.78 15.02
N ILE A 245 1.17 -28.20 13.78
CA ILE A 245 -0.17 -28.57 13.27
C ILE A 245 -0.06 -29.79 12.34
N HIS A 246 -1.16 -30.47 12.07
CA HIS A 246 -1.23 -31.64 11.17
C HIS A 246 -0.19 -32.72 11.49
N GLY A 247 0.16 -32.89 12.77
CA GLY A 247 1.21 -33.84 13.19
C GLY A 247 2.62 -33.46 12.77
N LYS A 248 2.88 -32.23 12.35
CA LYS A 248 4.18 -31.72 11.87
C LYS A 248 4.70 -30.64 12.79
N VAL A 249 6.00 -30.71 13.07
CA VAL A 249 6.73 -29.63 13.71
C VAL A 249 6.88 -28.49 12.70
N THR A 250 6.66 -27.25 13.15
CA THR A 250 6.86 -26.08 12.28
C THR A 250 8.32 -25.97 11.83
N ASP A 251 8.52 -25.60 10.59
CA ASP A 251 9.82 -25.15 10.10
C ASP A 251 9.91 -23.62 10.14
N LYS A 252 11.07 -23.07 9.74
CA LYS A 252 11.29 -21.63 9.66
C LYS A 252 11.18 -21.08 8.24
N LYS A 253 10.64 -21.84 7.30
CA LYS A 253 10.59 -21.44 5.89
C LYS A 253 9.24 -20.85 5.53
N GLY A 254 9.28 -19.71 4.84
CA GLY A 254 8.12 -19.12 4.23
C GLY A 254 7.64 -19.89 2.99
N PRO A 255 6.35 -19.86 2.67
CA PRO A 255 5.84 -20.43 1.43
C PRO A 255 6.26 -19.59 0.21
N VAL A 256 6.35 -20.25 -0.95
CA VAL A 256 6.49 -19.63 -2.26
C VAL A 256 5.17 -19.78 -3.00
N ILE A 257 4.47 -18.68 -3.26
CA ILE A 257 3.14 -18.67 -3.88
C ILE A 257 3.19 -17.86 -5.17
N ARG A 258 2.74 -18.44 -6.27
CA ARG A 258 2.87 -17.85 -7.60
C ARG A 258 1.61 -17.96 -8.42
N GLY A 259 1.29 -16.91 -9.22
CA GLY A 259 0.31 -16.97 -10.29
C GLY A 259 -1.14 -17.25 -9.89
N ILE A 260 -1.52 -16.94 -8.66
CA ILE A 260 -2.83 -17.27 -8.10
C ILE A 260 -3.59 -15.99 -7.77
N THR A 261 -4.90 -15.99 -8.02
CA THR A 261 -5.80 -14.94 -7.57
C THR A 261 -6.42 -15.32 -6.22
N PHE A 262 -6.27 -14.45 -5.22
CA PHE A 262 -6.93 -14.53 -3.92
C PHE A 262 -7.94 -13.39 -3.81
N THR A 263 -9.18 -13.69 -3.46
CA THR A 263 -10.23 -12.65 -3.48
C THR A 263 -11.39 -12.94 -2.54
N GLN A 264 -12.05 -11.87 -2.09
CA GLN A 264 -13.33 -11.89 -1.38
C GLN A 264 -13.26 -12.56 -0.01
N TYR A 265 -12.32 -12.15 0.83
CA TYR A 265 -12.18 -12.62 2.21
C TYR A 265 -12.73 -11.61 3.22
N ALA A 266 -13.39 -12.11 4.25
CA ALA A 266 -14.01 -11.28 5.31
C ALA A 266 -12.98 -10.57 6.21
N TYR A 267 -11.70 -10.86 6.08
CA TYR A 267 -10.66 -10.18 6.83
C TYR A 267 -9.39 -10.00 5.99
N ARG A 268 -8.67 -11.09 5.64
CA ARG A 268 -7.38 -11.04 4.94
C ARG A 268 -7.17 -12.22 3.99
N ALA A 269 -6.34 -12.06 2.98
CA ALA A 269 -5.88 -13.21 2.20
C ALA A 269 -4.74 -13.94 2.91
N PHE A 270 -3.76 -13.21 3.46
CA PHE A 270 -2.57 -13.82 4.06
C PHE A 270 -2.37 -13.40 5.51
N GLU A 271 -1.90 -14.36 6.31
CA GLU A 271 -1.27 -14.11 7.59
C GLU A 271 -0.01 -14.96 7.70
N ILE A 272 1.14 -14.30 7.74
CA ILE A 272 2.43 -14.94 8.01
C ILE A 272 2.80 -14.57 9.44
N GLU A 273 2.62 -15.53 10.36
CA GLU A 273 2.87 -15.32 11.78
C GLU A 273 4.36 -15.22 12.11
N GLY A 274 4.68 -14.42 13.10
CA GLY A 274 6.02 -14.28 13.66
C GLY A 274 5.98 -13.52 14.99
N TYR A 275 7.12 -13.38 15.63
CA TYR A 275 7.25 -12.60 16.84
C TYR A 275 7.08 -11.10 16.55
N TYR A 276 6.18 -10.47 17.27
CA TYR A 276 5.88 -9.04 17.20
C TYR A 276 6.39 -8.35 18.47
N PRO A 277 7.49 -7.57 18.40
CA PRO A 277 8.04 -6.90 19.57
C PRO A 277 7.09 -5.82 20.09
N GLN A 278 6.89 -5.79 21.41
CA GLN A 278 5.99 -4.84 22.08
C GLN A 278 6.70 -3.53 22.50
N GLY A 279 8.00 -3.45 22.31
CA GLY A 279 8.82 -2.29 22.63
C GLY A 279 10.11 -2.31 21.80
N LEU A 280 11.09 -1.49 22.14
CA LEU A 280 12.38 -1.49 21.46
C LEU A 280 13.03 -2.88 21.56
N SER A 281 13.39 -3.44 20.43
CA SER A 281 13.97 -4.77 20.28
C SER A 281 15.21 -4.71 19.40
N ASN A 282 16.13 -5.65 19.56
CA ASN A 282 17.22 -5.80 18.63
C ASN A 282 16.76 -6.49 17.34
N GLU A 283 17.35 -6.13 16.21
CA GLU A 283 17.04 -6.74 14.91
C GLU A 283 17.23 -8.28 14.93
N ALA A 284 18.19 -8.78 15.72
CA ALA A 284 18.44 -10.22 15.83
C ALA A 284 17.31 -11.01 16.50
N ASP A 285 16.44 -10.35 17.24
CA ASP A 285 15.45 -11.00 18.11
C ASP A 285 14.09 -11.22 17.44
N HIS A 286 13.86 -10.65 16.24
CA HIS A 286 12.59 -10.79 15.52
C HIS A 286 12.79 -11.11 14.03
N GLY A 287 11.70 -11.39 13.30
CA GLY A 287 11.75 -11.72 11.87
C GLY A 287 12.25 -13.11 11.53
N LYS A 288 12.62 -13.93 12.51
CA LYS A 288 13.32 -15.21 12.31
C LYS A 288 12.43 -16.46 12.37
N ASP A 289 11.15 -16.28 12.64
CA ASP A 289 10.21 -17.41 12.81
C ASP A 289 9.78 -18.00 11.47
N VAL A 290 9.53 -17.13 10.46
CA VAL A 290 9.19 -17.52 9.10
C VAL A 290 10.00 -16.66 8.13
N VAL A 291 10.95 -17.27 7.43
CA VAL A 291 11.92 -16.57 6.59
C VAL A 291 11.74 -16.93 5.12
N GLY A 292 11.80 -15.93 4.22
CA GLY A 292 11.81 -16.14 2.77
C GLY A 292 10.44 -16.40 2.17
N THR A 293 9.37 -15.88 2.77
CA THR A 293 8.04 -15.87 2.11
C THR A 293 8.12 -15.15 0.77
N THR A 294 7.55 -15.75 -0.27
CA THR A 294 7.58 -15.18 -1.61
C THR A 294 6.19 -15.20 -2.24
N LEU A 295 5.74 -14.04 -2.72
CA LEU A 295 4.54 -13.90 -3.56
C LEU A 295 4.97 -13.35 -4.92
N GLU A 296 4.66 -14.06 -5.99
CA GLU A 296 4.99 -13.64 -7.36
C GLU A 296 3.78 -13.78 -8.29
N HIS A 297 3.53 -12.77 -9.11
CA HIS A 297 2.45 -12.77 -10.10
C HIS A 297 1.06 -13.08 -9.52
N CYS A 298 0.82 -12.74 -8.25
CA CYS A 298 -0.45 -12.95 -7.58
C CYS A 298 -1.35 -11.72 -7.69
N THR A 299 -2.66 -11.95 -7.76
CA THR A 299 -3.68 -10.92 -7.54
C THR A 299 -4.31 -11.12 -6.18
N ILE A 300 -4.32 -10.08 -5.35
CA ILE A 300 -4.98 -10.07 -4.04
C ILE A 300 -5.94 -8.90 -4.02
N THR A 301 -7.24 -9.19 -3.89
CA THR A 301 -8.26 -8.15 -4.03
C THR A 301 -9.50 -8.47 -3.20
N PHE A 302 -10.26 -7.43 -2.82
CA PHE A 302 -11.46 -7.55 -2.01
C PHE A 302 -11.23 -8.34 -0.71
N CYS A 303 -10.34 -7.85 0.12
CA CYS A 303 -10.20 -8.28 1.50
C CYS A 303 -10.78 -7.19 2.41
N SER A 304 -11.65 -7.57 3.33
CA SER A 304 -12.41 -6.60 4.13
C SER A 304 -11.58 -5.84 5.16
N ARG A 305 -10.32 -6.19 5.32
CA ARG A 305 -9.37 -5.43 6.13
C ARG A 305 -8.13 -5.19 5.31
N VAL A 306 -7.29 -6.17 5.25
CA VAL A 306 -5.99 -6.10 4.61
C VAL A 306 -5.80 -7.26 3.65
N ALA A 307 -5.02 -7.09 2.61
CA ALA A 307 -4.62 -8.20 1.77
C ALA A 307 -3.70 -9.17 2.54
N GLY A 308 -2.89 -8.68 3.47
CA GLY A 308 -2.09 -9.58 4.31
C GLY A 308 -1.28 -8.89 5.40
N TYR A 309 -0.98 -9.68 6.43
CA TYR A 309 0.01 -9.40 7.46
C TYR A 309 1.24 -10.29 7.25
N PHE A 310 2.42 -9.70 7.23
CA PHE A 310 3.67 -10.40 6.98
C PHE A 310 4.68 -10.08 8.08
N ILE A 311 5.10 -11.12 8.82
CA ILE A 311 6.18 -11.04 9.79
C ILE A 311 7.23 -12.06 9.41
N GLY A 312 8.42 -11.61 8.99
CA GLY A 312 9.51 -12.51 8.65
C GLY A 312 10.50 -11.91 7.66
N ASP A 313 11.77 -12.23 7.89
CA ASP A 313 12.86 -11.74 7.08
C ASP A 313 12.85 -12.31 5.65
N ASN A 314 13.50 -11.58 4.74
CA ASN A 314 13.65 -11.96 3.33
C ASN A 314 12.31 -12.20 2.63
N LEU A 315 11.26 -11.46 3.03
CA LEU A 315 9.99 -11.43 2.30
C LEU A 315 10.19 -10.83 0.91
N THR A 316 9.66 -11.48 -0.11
CA THR A 316 9.61 -10.95 -1.48
C THR A 316 8.17 -10.91 -1.98
N ILE A 317 7.70 -9.73 -2.41
CA ILE A 317 6.43 -9.55 -3.12
C ILE A 317 6.75 -8.88 -4.45
N ARG A 318 6.61 -9.63 -5.54
CA ARG A 318 7.02 -9.19 -6.88
C ARG A 318 5.93 -9.41 -7.91
N ASN A 319 5.75 -8.42 -8.81
CA ASN A 319 4.76 -8.49 -9.87
C ASN A 319 3.36 -8.90 -9.37
N CYS A 320 2.96 -8.44 -8.20
CA CYS A 320 1.64 -8.69 -7.64
C CYS A 320 0.72 -7.48 -7.83
N LYS A 321 -0.59 -7.72 -7.83
CA LYS A 321 -1.60 -6.68 -7.72
C LYS A 321 -2.28 -6.79 -6.37
N ILE A 322 -2.26 -5.71 -5.60
CA ILE A 322 -2.92 -5.59 -4.30
C ILE A 322 -3.91 -4.43 -4.39
N SER A 323 -5.19 -4.74 -4.31
CA SER A 323 -6.22 -3.73 -4.57
C SER A 323 -7.54 -4.00 -3.85
N ASP A 324 -8.37 -2.96 -3.79
CA ASP A 324 -9.78 -3.05 -3.36
C ASP A 324 -9.92 -3.65 -1.94
N THR A 325 -9.04 -3.26 -1.02
CA THR A 325 -9.14 -3.60 0.41
C THR A 325 -9.96 -2.56 1.14
N SER A 326 -10.66 -2.96 2.20
CA SER A 326 -11.49 -2.01 2.96
C SER A 326 -10.66 -1.01 3.77
N THR A 327 -9.46 -1.38 4.16
CA THR A 327 -8.49 -0.52 4.86
C THR A 327 -7.14 -0.54 4.18
N GLU A 328 -6.11 -1.15 4.78
CA GLU A 328 -4.78 -1.20 4.19
C GLU A 328 -4.65 -2.26 3.09
N GLY A 329 -3.66 -2.07 2.23
CA GLY A 329 -3.24 -3.13 1.32
C GLY A 329 -2.54 -4.25 2.07
N ILE A 330 -1.32 -4.03 2.54
CA ILE A 330 -0.56 -5.01 3.33
C ILE A 330 0.16 -4.37 4.51
N TYR A 331 0.42 -5.18 5.54
CA TYR A 331 1.35 -4.88 6.62
C TYR A 331 2.63 -5.70 6.48
N ILE A 332 3.77 -5.05 6.66
CA ILE A 332 5.08 -5.66 6.85
C ILE A 332 5.55 -5.25 8.24
N ILE A 333 5.77 -6.21 9.11
CA ILE A 333 5.98 -5.94 10.52
C ILE A 333 7.26 -6.62 10.99
N ALA A 334 8.12 -5.90 11.71
CA ALA A 334 9.30 -6.44 12.38
C ALA A 334 10.11 -7.40 11.49
N SER A 335 10.39 -6.99 10.25
CA SER A 335 11.01 -7.82 9.22
C SER A 335 12.21 -7.13 8.59
N SER A 336 13.24 -7.89 8.26
CA SER A 336 14.46 -7.38 7.65
C SER A 336 14.64 -7.90 6.22
N ASP A 337 15.34 -7.12 5.38
CA ASP A 337 15.73 -7.50 4.02
C ASP A 337 14.53 -7.87 3.13
N VAL A 338 13.49 -7.03 3.18
CA VAL A 338 12.24 -7.20 2.43
C VAL A 338 12.33 -6.54 1.06
N LEU A 339 11.77 -7.19 0.04
CA LEU A 339 11.68 -6.65 -1.32
C LEU A 339 10.23 -6.58 -1.81
N LEU A 340 9.79 -5.36 -2.16
CA LEU A 340 8.58 -5.08 -2.91
C LEU A 340 8.98 -4.54 -4.29
N GLU A 341 8.71 -5.27 -5.37
CA GLU A 341 9.17 -4.90 -6.70
C GLU A 341 8.11 -5.14 -7.78
N LYS A 342 7.94 -4.16 -8.69
CA LYS A 342 7.02 -4.23 -9.84
C LYS A 342 5.58 -4.58 -9.50
N ASN A 343 5.12 -4.19 -8.32
CA ASN A 343 3.74 -4.40 -7.90
C ASN A 343 2.83 -3.27 -8.38
N ILE A 344 1.54 -3.58 -8.49
CA ILE A 344 0.46 -2.58 -8.61
C ILE A 344 -0.24 -2.51 -7.26
N LEU A 345 -0.22 -1.32 -6.65
CA LEU A 345 -0.87 -0.99 -5.39
C LEU A 345 -1.95 0.06 -5.69
N THR A 346 -3.22 -0.27 -5.54
CA THR A 346 -4.30 0.61 -6.00
C THR A 346 -5.61 0.38 -5.27
N ARG A 347 -6.42 1.43 -5.13
CA ARG A 347 -7.77 1.40 -4.55
C ARG A 347 -7.85 0.67 -3.20
N ASN A 348 -6.93 0.98 -2.29
CA ASN A 348 -7.03 0.57 -0.90
C ASN A 348 -7.87 1.58 -0.12
N ASN A 349 -8.50 1.15 0.97
CA ASN A 349 -9.48 1.89 1.73
C ASN A 349 -10.74 2.26 0.92
N ILE A 350 -11.33 1.26 0.26
CA ILE A 350 -12.59 1.44 -0.51
C ILE A 350 -13.77 1.86 0.39
N GLU A 351 -13.70 1.57 1.69
CA GLU A 351 -14.70 1.96 2.69
C GLU A 351 -14.53 3.42 3.16
N ARG A 352 -13.48 4.10 2.71
CA ARG A 352 -13.18 5.50 3.08
C ARG A 352 -13.16 5.70 4.59
N ILE A 353 -12.56 4.76 5.30
CA ILE A 353 -12.45 4.80 6.76
C ILE A 353 -11.51 5.94 7.13
N THR A 354 -12.01 6.86 7.95
CA THR A 354 -11.22 7.94 8.54
C THR A 354 -10.83 7.58 9.98
N GLY A 355 -9.73 8.13 10.45
CA GLY A 355 -9.29 7.89 11.84
C GLY A 355 -8.43 6.67 12.06
N TYR A 356 -8.08 5.94 11.00
CA TYR A 356 -7.23 4.75 11.05
C TYR A 356 -5.97 4.87 10.19
N TYR A 357 -5.74 5.95 9.48
CA TYR A 357 -4.58 6.19 8.60
C TYR A 357 -4.19 4.98 7.72
N PRO A 358 -5.03 4.54 6.81
CA PRO A 358 -4.74 3.42 5.96
C PRO A 358 -3.58 3.73 4.99
N ALA A 359 -2.88 2.68 4.57
CA ALA A 359 -1.83 2.75 3.57
C ALA A 359 -1.91 1.54 2.64
N ALA A 360 -1.54 1.72 1.36
CA ALA A 360 -1.43 0.58 0.45
C ALA A 360 -0.36 -0.41 0.93
N VAL A 361 0.74 0.10 1.51
CA VAL A 361 1.73 -0.70 2.25
C VAL A 361 2.07 0.01 3.54
N LYS A 362 1.90 -0.65 4.68
CA LYS A 362 2.37 -0.17 5.97
C LYS A 362 3.51 -1.04 6.47
N ILE A 363 4.70 -0.43 6.56
CA ILE A 363 5.92 -1.06 7.08
C ILE A 363 6.06 -0.58 8.51
N PHE A 364 5.96 -1.49 9.46
CA PHE A 364 5.69 -1.11 10.83
C PHE A 364 6.60 -1.82 11.84
N ASN A 365 6.88 -1.11 12.92
CA ASN A 365 7.46 -1.61 14.16
C ASN A 365 8.80 -2.34 14.00
N GLN A 366 9.81 -1.55 13.64
CA GLN A 366 11.22 -1.96 13.60
C GLN A 366 11.55 -2.94 12.47
N SER A 367 11.15 -2.57 11.24
CA SER A 367 11.61 -3.28 10.05
C SER A 367 12.90 -2.65 9.50
N TYR A 368 13.80 -3.48 8.97
CA TYR A 368 15.14 -3.06 8.55
C TYR A 368 15.37 -3.36 7.07
N ARG A 369 15.97 -2.41 6.34
CA ARG A 369 16.34 -2.56 4.93
C ARG A 369 15.18 -3.04 4.04
N VAL A 370 14.01 -2.47 4.27
CA VAL A 370 12.85 -2.73 3.41
C VAL A 370 13.02 -1.95 2.12
N THR A 371 13.06 -2.65 1.00
CA THR A 371 13.21 -2.09 -0.33
C THR A 371 11.89 -2.10 -1.08
N CYS A 372 11.42 -0.91 -1.46
CA CYS A 372 10.30 -0.72 -2.38
C CYS A 372 10.85 -0.15 -3.69
N ASN A 373 11.01 -0.99 -4.70
CA ASN A 373 11.66 -0.62 -5.95
C ASN A 373 10.74 -0.86 -7.16
N ASP A 374 10.64 0.15 -8.03
CA ASP A 374 9.95 0.05 -9.32
C ASP A 374 8.51 -0.48 -9.18
N ASN A 375 7.73 0.08 -8.23
CA ASN A 375 6.31 -0.22 -8.07
C ASN A 375 5.44 0.86 -8.70
N LEU A 376 4.21 0.48 -9.08
CA LEU A 376 3.15 1.36 -9.54
C LEU A 376 2.13 1.54 -8.40
N VAL A 377 2.09 2.72 -7.80
CA VAL A 377 1.20 3.09 -6.69
C VAL A 377 0.22 4.14 -7.19
N ILE A 378 -1.03 3.76 -7.43
CA ILE A 378 -1.97 4.64 -8.13
C ILE A 378 -3.38 4.58 -7.56
N ASP A 379 -4.14 5.67 -7.74
CA ASP A 379 -5.57 5.74 -7.42
C ASP A 379 -5.86 5.37 -5.96
N LEU A 380 -5.29 6.18 -5.04
CA LEU A 380 -5.43 6.04 -3.59
C LEU A 380 -6.04 7.30 -2.97
N PRO A 381 -7.28 7.65 -3.30
CA PRO A 381 -7.88 8.93 -2.88
C PRO A 381 -8.14 9.04 -1.38
N TYR A 382 -8.06 7.94 -0.62
CA TYR A 382 -8.35 7.89 0.81
C TYR A 382 -7.32 7.08 1.60
N SER A 383 -6.12 6.93 1.06
CA SER A 383 -5.07 6.09 1.65
C SER A 383 -3.69 6.66 1.35
N ASN A 384 -2.76 6.45 2.28
CA ASN A 384 -1.34 6.63 1.95
C ASN A 384 -0.88 5.60 0.92
N GLY A 385 0.15 5.92 0.18
CA GLY A 385 0.87 4.99 -0.67
C GLY A 385 1.68 3.99 0.14
N ILE A 386 2.99 4.26 0.33
CA ILE A 386 3.88 3.40 1.11
C ILE A 386 4.36 4.16 2.35
N TRP A 387 4.08 3.59 3.51
CA TRP A 387 4.34 4.21 4.81
C TRP A 387 5.28 3.35 5.65
N TYR A 388 6.45 3.90 5.94
CA TYR A 388 7.39 3.38 6.93
C TYR A 388 7.07 4.05 8.28
N ASP A 389 6.44 3.30 9.18
CA ASP A 389 5.92 3.79 10.46
C ASP A 389 6.63 3.14 11.64
N VAL A 390 7.17 3.94 12.51
CA VAL A 390 7.79 3.59 13.80
C VAL A 390 8.96 2.59 13.75
N GLY A 391 10.16 3.11 13.94
CA GLY A 391 11.34 2.32 14.24
C GLY A 391 11.98 1.59 13.07
N ASN A 392 11.64 1.96 11.84
CA ASN A 392 12.27 1.37 10.67
C ASN A 392 13.67 1.96 10.44
N VAL A 393 14.56 1.15 9.91
CA VAL A 393 15.96 1.54 9.65
C VAL A 393 16.35 1.17 8.22
N ASP A 394 17.08 2.10 7.57
CA ASP A 394 17.68 1.92 6.25
C ASP A 394 16.65 1.54 5.16
N GLY A 395 15.52 2.26 5.13
CA GLY A 395 14.51 2.10 4.09
C GLY A 395 15.04 2.47 2.70
N VAL A 396 14.63 1.74 1.67
CA VAL A 396 14.98 2.02 0.27
C VAL A 396 13.71 2.16 -0.54
N PHE A 397 13.44 3.37 -1.03
CA PHE A 397 12.27 3.69 -1.84
C PHE A 397 12.73 4.29 -3.18
N THR A 398 12.81 3.46 -4.22
CA THR A 398 13.47 3.84 -5.47
C THR A 398 12.66 3.48 -6.70
N ASN A 399 12.74 4.34 -7.73
CA ASN A 399 12.19 4.09 -9.06
C ASN A 399 10.68 3.80 -9.10
N ASN A 400 9.92 4.21 -8.09
CA ASN A 400 8.49 3.98 -8.04
C ASN A 400 7.75 5.08 -8.83
N TRP A 401 6.62 4.71 -9.46
CA TRP A 401 5.65 5.64 -10.00
C TRP A 401 4.49 5.75 -9.04
N ILE A 402 4.26 6.95 -8.52
CA ILE A 402 3.21 7.25 -7.55
C ILE A 402 2.28 8.30 -8.13
N GLU A 403 0.98 8.00 -8.29
CA GLU A 403 0.03 8.91 -8.92
C GLU A 403 -1.34 8.88 -8.24
N GLY A 404 -1.92 10.07 -8.00
CA GLY A 404 -3.28 10.18 -7.47
C GLY A 404 -3.43 9.65 -6.05
N VAL A 405 -2.49 9.98 -5.16
CA VAL A 405 -2.58 9.72 -3.72
C VAL A 405 -3.17 10.94 -3.03
N GLY A 406 -4.32 10.75 -2.37
CA GLY A 406 -5.14 11.84 -1.85
C GLY A 406 -6.20 12.30 -2.85
N ASN A 407 -7.09 13.17 -2.40
CA ASN A 407 -8.28 13.58 -3.15
C ASN A 407 -8.34 15.09 -3.41
N ASN A 408 -7.21 15.77 -3.45
CA ASN A 408 -7.11 17.24 -3.50
C ASN A 408 -7.89 17.92 -2.37
N ASN A 409 -7.86 17.31 -1.20
CA ASN A 409 -8.61 17.80 -0.07
C ASN A 409 -8.17 19.24 0.25
N SER A 410 -9.13 20.16 0.21
CA SER A 410 -8.96 21.55 0.60
C SER A 410 -8.59 21.73 2.08
N ASP A 411 -8.60 20.64 2.85
CA ASP A 411 -8.29 20.61 4.27
C ASP A 411 -6.78 20.65 4.57
N PHE A 412 -5.92 20.89 3.56
CA PHE A 412 -4.51 21.19 3.81
C PHE A 412 -4.42 22.47 4.64
N SER A 413 -4.20 22.30 5.92
CA SER A 413 -3.89 23.39 6.82
C SER A 413 -2.39 23.43 7.07
N ILE A 414 -1.77 24.56 6.74
CA ILE A 414 -0.38 24.86 7.11
C ILE A 414 -0.17 24.80 8.63
N GLU A 415 -1.23 25.00 9.40
CA GLU A 415 -1.19 24.99 10.86
C GLU A 415 -1.30 23.59 11.45
N GLN A 416 -1.93 22.68 10.72
CA GLN A 416 -2.03 21.27 11.08
C GLN A 416 -1.75 20.41 9.83
N PRO A 417 -0.48 20.27 9.45
CA PRO A 417 -0.10 19.52 8.27
C PRO A 417 -0.13 18.01 8.54
N TRP A 418 -1.25 17.48 8.97
CA TRP A 418 -1.44 16.07 9.29
C TRP A 418 -2.50 15.43 8.40
N PRO A 419 -2.33 15.43 7.11
CA PRO A 419 -3.19 14.64 6.23
C PRO A 419 -2.70 13.20 6.19
N SER A 420 -3.62 12.33 5.88
CA SER A 420 -3.37 10.93 5.75
C SER A 420 -2.88 10.50 4.37
N ASP A 421 -2.70 11.41 3.42
CA ASP A 421 -2.64 11.04 2.01
C ASP A 421 -1.26 11.38 1.42
N ASN A 422 -0.28 10.53 1.71
CA ASN A 422 1.12 10.70 1.32
C ASN A 422 1.57 9.59 0.38
N GLY A 423 2.23 9.92 -0.73
CA GLY A 423 2.80 8.94 -1.65
C GLY A 423 3.88 8.07 -0.99
N PHE A 424 4.93 8.70 -0.49
CA PHE A 424 5.94 8.13 0.39
C PHE A 424 5.84 8.80 1.76
N PHE A 425 5.67 7.99 2.80
CA PHE A 425 5.64 8.47 4.17
C PHE A 425 6.71 7.75 5.02
N PHE A 426 7.59 8.50 5.66
CA PHE A 426 8.64 7.99 6.51
C PHE A 426 8.55 8.66 7.89
N GLU A 427 8.12 7.90 8.89
CA GLU A 427 7.75 8.42 10.21
C GLU A 427 8.49 7.71 11.33
N ILE A 428 9.03 8.47 12.29
CA ILE A 428 9.71 7.99 13.49
C ILE A 428 10.69 6.85 13.18
N SER A 429 11.50 7.08 12.18
CA SER A 429 12.37 6.06 11.58
C SER A 429 13.72 6.68 11.23
N LYS A 430 14.74 5.85 10.98
CA LYS A 430 16.10 6.31 10.75
C LYS A 430 16.70 5.76 9.48
N GLY A 431 17.28 6.65 8.69
CA GLY A 431 17.96 6.30 7.45
C GLY A 431 17.00 5.82 6.37
N ALA A 432 16.91 6.58 5.30
CA ALA A 432 16.21 6.13 4.11
C ALA A 432 16.82 6.75 2.85
N ILE A 433 16.70 6.01 1.75
CA ILE A 433 16.96 6.51 0.41
C ILE A 433 15.62 6.62 -0.31
N CYS A 434 15.27 7.85 -0.76
CA CYS A 434 14.13 8.11 -1.62
C CYS A 434 14.68 8.70 -2.93
N ALA A 435 14.81 7.87 -3.98
CA ALA A 435 15.51 8.28 -5.18
C ALA A 435 14.90 7.73 -6.48
N GLY A 436 14.93 8.56 -7.55
CA GLY A 436 14.47 8.16 -8.87
C GLY A 436 12.96 7.93 -8.98
N ASN A 437 12.18 8.40 -8.01
CA ASN A 437 10.73 8.25 -8.00
C ASN A 437 10.05 9.37 -8.78
N VAL A 438 8.86 9.07 -9.30
CA VAL A 438 7.97 10.04 -9.94
C VAL A 438 6.69 10.13 -9.14
N PHE A 439 6.38 11.32 -8.63
CA PHE A 439 5.17 11.63 -7.88
C PHE A 439 4.29 12.55 -8.71
N VAL A 440 3.04 12.15 -8.99
CA VAL A 440 2.12 12.90 -9.86
C VAL A 440 0.78 13.07 -9.18
N ASN A 441 0.32 14.32 -9.08
CA ASN A 441 -1.00 14.65 -8.52
C ASN A 441 -1.25 13.99 -7.16
N CYS A 442 -0.27 14.04 -6.27
CA CYS A 442 -0.39 13.57 -4.90
C CYS A 442 -0.63 14.77 -3.98
N ASP A 443 -1.46 14.60 -2.95
CA ASP A 443 -1.62 15.63 -1.91
C ASP A 443 -0.28 15.97 -1.28
N HIS A 444 0.47 14.94 -0.85
CA HIS A 444 1.90 15.01 -0.62
C HIS A 444 2.58 13.88 -1.42
N GLY A 445 3.48 14.21 -2.30
CA GLY A 445 4.33 13.19 -2.93
C GLY A 445 5.20 12.50 -1.89
N LEU A 446 5.78 13.28 -0.99
CA LEU A 446 6.66 12.80 0.07
C LEU A 446 6.32 13.49 1.39
N TRP A 447 6.32 12.70 2.47
CA TRP A 447 6.27 13.18 3.84
C TRP A 447 7.32 12.47 4.70
N VAL A 448 8.25 13.23 5.26
CA VAL A 448 9.19 12.76 6.28
C VAL A 448 8.80 13.41 7.60
N LEU A 449 8.53 12.63 8.63
CA LEU A 449 8.08 13.14 9.93
C LEU A 449 8.83 12.51 11.09
N ASN A 450 9.38 13.32 11.97
CA ASN A 450 10.09 12.88 13.18
C ASN A 450 11.13 11.79 12.91
N SER A 451 11.82 11.88 11.82
CA SER A 451 12.80 10.90 11.35
C SER A 451 14.17 11.53 11.19
N SER A 452 15.22 10.75 11.04
CA SER A 452 16.57 11.21 10.79
C SER A 452 17.18 10.58 9.53
N ASP A 453 18.18 11.25 8.96
CA ASP A 453 19.05 10.78 7.88
C ASP A 453 18.30 10.26 6.62
N VAL A 454 17.26 10.96 6.18
CA VAL A 454 16.55 10.62 4.94
C VAL A 454 17.19 11.35 3.76
N HIS A 455 17.64 10.60 2.77
CA HIS A 455 18.28 11.10 1.56
C HIS A 455 17.30 11.10 0.38
N ILE A 456 16.89 12.28 -0.06
CA ILE A 456 15.88 12.51 -1.10
C ILE A 456 16.55 13.14 -2.31
N TYR A 457 16.73 12.35 -3.38
CA TYR A 457 17.44 12.84 -4.55
C TYR A 457 16.98 12.21 -5.87
N ASN A 458 17.18 12.95 -6.97
CA ASN A 458 16.81 12.51 -8.33
C ASN A 458 15.31 12.15 -8.46
N ASN A 459 14.43 12.74 -7.68
CA ASN A 459 13.00 12.51 -7.81
C ASN A 459 12.35 13.60 -8.67
N THR A 460 11.22 13.26 -9.28
CA THR A 460 10.35 14.17 -9.99
C THR A 460 9.02 14.30 -9.27
N PHE A 461 8.64 15.53 -8.93
CA PHE A 461 7.36 15.87 -8.32
C PHE A 461 6.55 16.72 -9.30
N VAL A 462 5.38 16.25 -9.69
CA VAL A 462 4.44 16.96 -10.56
C VAL A 462 3.15 17.19 -9.79
N ASN A 463 2.78 18.44 -9.53
CA ASN A 463 1.62 18.79 -8.71
C ASN A 463 1.59 18.02 -7.38
N SER A 464 2.73 17.92 -6.72
CA SER A 464 2.90 17.13 -5.52
C SER A 464 3.87 17.84 -4.58
N THR A 465 3.45 18.11 -3.34
CA THR A 465 4.30 18.75 -2.33
C THR A 465 5.29 17.73 -1.76
N ALA A 466 6.55 18.11 -1.58
CA ALA A 466 7.47 17.40 -0.70
C ALA A 466 7.48 18.07 0.67
N CYS A 467 7.26 17.28 1.74
CA CYS A 467 7.23 17.78 3.11
C CYS A 467 8.25 17.06 3.98
N ILE A 468 9.02 17.84 4.77
CA ILE A 468 9.91 17.36 5.81
C ILE A 468 9.54 18.08 7.10
N ALA A 469 9.17 17.34 8.12
CA ALA A 469 8.56 17.87 9.31
C ALA A 469 9.06 17.20 10.60
N ARG A 470 9.00 17.95 11.69
CA ARG A 470 9.13 17.42 13.06
C ARG A 470 8.11 18.07 13.98
N ASN A 471 7.67 17.35 14.99
CA ASN A 471 6.78 17.84 16.03
C ASN A 471 7.33 17.52 17.43
N ALA A 472 6.55 17.75 18.47
CA ALA A 472 6.99 17.56 19.87
C ALA A 472 7.07 16.09 20.32
N ARG A 473 6.90 15.11 19.43
CA ARG A 473 7.04 13.69 19.78
C ARG A 473 8.48 13.40 20.23
N SER A 474 8.63 12.56 21.23
CA SER A 474 9.91 12.17 21.82
C SER A 474 9.92 10.69 22.20
N ALA A 475 11.09 10.18 22.65
CA ALA A 475 11.22 8.82 23.20
C ALA A 475 10.32 8.55 24.41
N ALA A 476 9.83 9.60 25.09
CA ALA A 476 8.93 9.47 26.25
C ALA A 476 7.55 8.94 25.89
N GLY A 477 7.18 8.96 24.61
CA GLY A 477 5.93 8.42 24.14
C GLY A 477 5.35 9.17 22.95
N ASP A 478 4.36 8.57 22.38
CA ASP A 478 3.59 9.12 21.28
C ASP A 478 2.45 9.98 21.84
N HIS A 479 2.12 11.05 21.14
CA HIS A 479 1.08 11.99 21.57
C HIS A 479 -0.34 11.37 21.55
N PHE A 480 -0.52 10.20 20.94
CA PHE A 480 -1.75 9.44 21.00
C PHE A 480 -1.83 8.56 22.25
N GLY A 481 -0.71 8.25 22.89
CA GLY A 481 -0.65 7.48 24.14
C GLY A 481 -1.01 5.99 24.04
N TRP A 482 -1.03 5.41 22.83
CA TRP A 482 -1.42 4.01 22.66
C TRP A 482 -0.28 3.05 22.30
N HIS A 483 0.86 3.54 21.90
CA HIS A 483 2.11 2.79 21.92
C HIS A 483 3.30 3.70 22.21
N PRO A 484 4.34 3.23 22.86
CA PRO A 484 5.55 4.01 23.05
C PRO A 484 6.19 4.31 21.69
N SER A 485 6.77 5.49 21.55
CA SER A 485 7.64 5.78 20.40
C SER A 485 8.84 4.85 20.47
N THR A 486 8.93 3.93 19.54
CA THR A 486 9.99 2.93 19.46
C THR A 486 10.84 3.17 18.22
N GLY A 487 12.08 2.82 18.31
CA GLY A 487 13.02 2.91 17.20
C GLY A 487 14.33 3.57 17.65
N PRO A 488 15.38 3.39 16.85
CA PRO A 488 16.67 3.96 17.13
C PRO A 488 16.59 5.48 17.00
N ASP A 489 17.20 6.17 17.98
CA ASP A 489 17.42 7.63 17.94
C ASP A 489 16.13 8.42 17.66
N VAL A 490 15.01 8.02 18.25
CA VAL A 490 13.69 8.63 18.02
C VAL A 490 13.63 10.14 18.32
N ASP A 491 14.56 10.65 19.13
CA ASP A 491 14.70 12.07 19.42
C ASP A 491 15.55 12.82 18.38
N GLU A 492 16.29 12.11 17.52
CA GLU A 492 16.99 12.69 16.39
C GLU A 492 16.02 12.88 15.22
N ARG A 493 15.85 14.11 14.75
CA ARG A 493 14.82 14.47 13.74
C ARG A 493 15.38 15.41 12.70
N GLU A 494 16.57 15.08 12.20
CA GLU A 494 17.36 15.94 11.34
C GLU A 494 18.34 15.12 10.47
N GLY A 495 19.27 15.80 9.82
CA GLY A 495 20.28 15.14 8.98
C GLY A 495 19.84 14.88 7.53
N HIS A 496 18.64 15.35 7.14
CA HIS A 496 18.07 15.05 5.82
C HIS A 496 18.84 15.73 4.68
N VAL A 497 18.84 15.07 3.53
CA VAL A 497 19.42 15.56 2.26
C VAL A 497 18.32 15.69 1.23
N PHE A 498 18.18 16.87 0.60
CA PHE A 498 17.22 17.14 -0.45
C PHE A 498 17.94 17.77 -1.65
N VAL A 499 18.39 16.94 -2.60
CA VAL A 499 19.25 17.37 -3.70
C VAL A 499 18.84 16.81 -5.06
N ASN A 500 19.06 17.60 -6.11
CA ASN A 500 18.85 17.17 -7.49
C ASN A 500 17.44 16.64 -7.78
N ASN A 501 16.41 17.24 -7.19
CA ASN A 501 15.02 16.92 -7.46
C ASN A 501 14.44 17.93 -8.46
N LEU A 502 13.50 17.46 -9.30
CA LEU A 502 12.66 18.32 -10.13
C LEU A 502 11.29 18.45 -9.48
N MET A 503 10.86 19.69 -9.30
CA MET A 503 9.56 20.00 -8.71
C MET A 503 8.78 20.91 -9.66
N TYR A 504 7.64 20.43 -10.14
CA TYR A 504 6.78 21.15 -11.08
C TYR A 504 5.38 21.34 -10.49
N GLY A 505 4.88 22.57 -10.52
CA GLY A 505 3.51 22.92 -10.22
C GLY A 505 2.87 23.64 -11.38
N ASP A 506 1.78 23.12 -11.92
CA ASP A 506 0.98 23.79 -12.94
C ASP A 506 0.22 24.99 -12.37
N ALA A 507 -0.54 25.67 -13.24
CA ALA A 507 -1.27 26.87 -12.88
C ALA A 507 -2.34 26.67 -11.80
N ASP A 508 -2.85 25.46 -11.65
CA ASP A 508 -3.93 25.11 -10.71
C ASP A 508 -3.38 24.53 -9.39
N PHE A 509 -2.09 24.20 -9.34
CA PHE A 509 -1.45 23.70 -8.12
C PHE A 509 -1.15 24.86 -7.16
N THR A 510 -1.88 24.93 -6.06
CA THR A 510 -1.84 26.07 -5.12
C THR A 510 -0.97 25.88 -3.89
N ARG A 511 -0.46 24.66 -3.66
CA ARG A 511 0.38 24.31 -2.52
C ARG A 511 1.85 24.69 -2.76
N PRO A 512 2.68 24.85 -1.70
CA PRO A 512 4.12 25.00 -1.88
C PRO A 512 4.71 23.74 -2.50
N LEU A 513 5.74 23.89 -3.34
CA LEU A 513 6.45 22.74 -3.90
C LEU A 513 7.26 22.01 -2.82
N LEU A 514 7.90 22.78 -1.92
CA LEU A 514 8.65 22.24 -0.79
C LEU A 514 8.15 22.84 0.53
N TYR A 515 7.94 21.98 1.52
CA TYR A 515 7.46 22.38 2.83
C TYR A 515 8.33 21.79 3.94
N ILE A 516 9.12 22.64 4.60
CA ILE A 516 9.90 22.29 5.79
C ILE A 516 9.19 22.85 6.99
N TRP A 517 8.77 22.00 7.93
CA TRP A 517 7.87 22.39 9.00
C TRP A 517 8.28 21.92 10.39
N GLN A 518 8.01 22.76 11.37
CA GLN A 518 7.90 22.41 12.79
C GLN A 518 6.92 23.37 13.49
N PRO A 519 6.28 22.95 14.59
CA PRO A 519 5.36 23.80 15.31
C PRO A 519 6.12 24.93 16.04
N PRO A 520 5.48 26.08 16.29
CA PRO A 520 6.08 27.20 17.03
C PRO A 520 6.63 26.82 18.41
N THR A 521 6.03 25.84 19.07
CA THR A 521 6.47 25.32 20.37
C THR A 521 7.87 24.72 20.35
N LEU A 522 8.35 24.24 19.22
CA LEU A 522 9.70 23.70 19.06
C LEU A 522 10.74 24.75 18.67
N CYS A 523 10.33 25.92 18.21
CA CYS A 523 11.22 26.90 17.60
C CYS A 523 12.36 27.37 18.52
N ASN A 524 12.13 27.40 19.82
CA ASN A 524 13.13 27.78 20.81
C ASN A 524 14.06 26.64 21.25
N GLN A 525 13.64 25.39 21.01
CA GLN A 525 14.39 24.20 21.41
C GLN A 525 15.17 23.63 20.20
N GLU A 526 14.53 23.57 19.04
CA GLU A 526 15.04 23.04 17.81
C GLU A 526 15.19 24.17 16.78
N ASN A 527 16.25 24.96 16.91
CA ASN A 527 16.47 26.14 16.08
C ASN A 527 17.36 25.90 14.84
N GLU A 528 17.97 24.72 14.75
CA GLU A 528 18.75 24.32 13.58
C GLU A 528 17.86 23.70 12.50
N PRO A 529 18.21 23.87 11.22
CA PRO A 529 17.50 23.25 10.12
C PRO A 529 17.49 21.72 10.19
N GLN A 530 16.36 21.12 9.83
CA GLN A 530 16.23 19.66 9.70
C GLN A 530 17.09 19.09 8.54
N LEU A 531 17.41 19.93 7.57
CA LEU A 531 18.21 19.58 6.41
C LEU A 531 19.71 19.77 6.66
N LYS A 532 20.49 18.74 6.36
CA LYS A 532 21.95 18.79 6.27
C LYS A 532 22.42 19.41 4.95
N SER A 533 21.70 19.10 3.86
CA SER A 533 22.00 19.61 2.51
C SER A 533 20.73 19.80 1.70
N MET A 534 20.66 20.89 0.96
CA MET A 534 19.60 21.21 0.01
C MET A 534 20.18 22.02 -1.14
N ASP A 535 20.39 21.37 -2.30
CA ASP A 535 20.95 22.05 -3.47
C ASP A 535 20.65 21.30 -4.77
N TYR A 536 20.99 21.90 -5.90
CA TYR A 536 20.83 21.36 -7.26
C TYR A 536 19.38 21.01 -7.62
N ASN A 537 18.39 21.51 -6.89
CA ASN A 537 16.99 21.28 -7.22
C ASN A 537 16.51 22.23 -8.31
N VAL A 538 15.60 21.75 -9.14
CA VAL A 538 14.94 22.57 -10.15
C VAL A 538 13.48 22.73 -9.76
N TYR A 539 13.05 23.97 -9.60
CA TYR A 539 11.67 24.33 -9.29
C TYR A 539 11.06 25.00 -10.52
N VAL A 540 9.91 24.50 -10.95
CA VAL A 540 9.13 25.05 -12.06
C VAL A 540 7.73 25.35 -11.58
N GLN A 541 7.26 26.56 -11.76
CA GLN A 541 5.93 26.96 -11.34
C GLN A 541 5.28 27.80 -12.44
N GLU A 542 4.16 27.29 -12.98
CA GLU A 542 3.38 28.06 -13.96
C GLU A 542 2.68 29.21 -13.28
N CYS A 543 2.86 30.43 -13.78
CA CYS A 543 2.29 31.64 -13.21
C CYS A 543 1.03 32.06 -13.97
N LYS A 544 -0.15 31.91 -13.33
CA LYS A 544 -1.37 32.56 -13.84
C LYS A 544 -1.93 33.62 -12.92
N GLN A 545 -1.61 33.66 -11.66
CA GLN A 545 -2.07 34.69 -10.67
C GLN A 545 -1.22 34.75 -9.41
N ALA A 546 -1.45 35.84 -8.64
CA ALA A 546 -0.82 36.25 -7.39
C ALA A 546 -0.07 35.20 -6.55
N SER A 547 1.09 35.63 -6.09
CA SER A 547 2.02 35.06 -5.10
C SER A 547 1.66 33.69 -4.54
N ARG A 548 2.29 32.65 -5.06
CA ARG A 548 2.26 31.32 -4.49
C ARG A 548 3.60 31.08 -3.79
N PRO A 549 3.59 30.56 -2.57
CA PRO A 549 4.85 30.18 -1.93
C PRO A 549 5.50 29.03 -2.68
N LEU A 550 6.74 29.25 -3.11
CA LEU A 550 7.59 28.21 -3.68
C LEU A 550 8.04 27.26 -2.59
N ILE A 551 8.53 27.82 -1.49
CA ILE A 551 9.06 27.10 -0.33
C ILE A 551 8.44 27.68 0.95
N TRP A 552 7.90 26.81 1.79
CA TRP A 552 7.66 27.11 3.18
C TRP A 552 8.82 26.60 4.01
N TRP A 553 9.37 27.47 4.85
CA TRP A 553 10.57 27.18 5.62
C TRP A 553 10.40 27.41 7.09
N SER A 554 10.87 26.46 7.89
CA SER A 554 10.98 26.46 9.34
C SER A 554 12.28 25.71 9.73
N PRO A 555 13.00 26.09 10.84
CA PRO A 555 12.65 27.13 11.78
C PRO A 555 13.05 28.54 11.35
N ILE A 556 12.28 29.51 11.79
CA ILE A 556 12.59 30.95 11.70
C ILE A 556 12.21 31.64 13.00
N LYS A 557 13.03 32.62 13.45
CA LYS A 557 12.77 33.41 14.67
C LYS A 557 11.64 34.41 14.44
N ASN A 558 10.42 33.95 14.45
CA ASN A 558 9.19 34.75 14.47
C ASN A 558 8.11 34.00 15.26
N GLU A 559 6.97 34.62 15.52
CA GLU A 559 5.87 34.04 16.30
C GLU A 559 5.35 32.72 15.70
N GLN A 560 5.38 32.58 14.38
CA GLN A 560 4.88 31.40 13.67
C GLN A 560 5.96 30.35 13.41
N CYS A 561 7.22 30.61 13.78
CA CYS A 561 8.36 29.74 13.50
C CYS A 561 8.58 29.41 12.02
N ARG A 562 8.01 30.17 11.09
CA ARG A 562 8.00 29.85 9.66
C ARG A 562 7.96 31.09 8.78
N ILE A 563 8.34 30.93 7.53
CA ILE A 563 8.22 31.93 6.48
C ILE A 563 7.86 31.29 5.14
N ALA A 564 7.08 32.01 4.35
CA ALA A 564 6.80 31.68 2.95
C ALA A 564 7.79 32.43 2.04
N CYS A 565 8.45 31.71 1.15
CA CYS A 565 9.32 32.25 0.12
C CYS A 565 8.67 32.04 -1.25
N GLU A 566 8.45 33.13 -1.99
CA GLU A 566 7.81 33.08 -3.33
C GLU A 566 8.84 32.77 -4.43
N SER A 567 10.12 32.95 -4.14
CA SER A 567 11.22 32.67 -5.07
C SER A 567 12.42 32.06 -4.36
N LEU A 568 13.36 31.49 -5.13
CA LEU A 568 14.65 31.05 -4.60
C LEU A 568 15.50 32.20 -4.08
N ASP A 569 15.37 33.38 -4.66
CA ASP A 569 16.13 34.55 -4.22
C ASP A 569 15.65 35.03 -2.84
N ASP A 570 14.35 34.94 -2.53
CA ASP A 570 13.84 35.21 -1.20
C ASP A 570 14.31 34.16 -0.20
N PHE A 571 14.29 32.90 -0.59
CA PHE A 571 14.81 31.81 0.23
C PHE A 571 16.31 31.99 0.54
N ARG A 572 17.14 32.32 -0.44
CA ARG A 572 18.59 32.53 -0.30
C ARG A 572 18.94 33.70 0.63
N LYS A 573 18.09 34.73 0.69
CA LYS A 573 18.27 35.84 1.64
C LYS A 573 18.15 35.39 3.10
N ILE A 574 17.36 34.35 3.33
CA ILE A 574 17.07 33.82 4.66
C ILE A 574 18.02 32.69 5.03
N GLN A 575 18.32 31.83 4.03
CA GLN A 575 19.10 30.61 4.18
C GLN A 575 20.26 30.57 3.17
N THR A 576 21.33 31.30 3.47
CA THR A 576 22.52 31.43 2.59
C THR A 576 23.28 30.11 2.41
N ARG A 577 23.05 29.13 3.29
CA ARG A 577 23.72 27.82 3.28
C ARG A 577 23.16 26.87 2.23
N PHE A 578 21.93 27.11 1.76
CA PHE A 578 21.19 26.18 0.91
C PHE A 578 20.92 26.75 -0.48
N SER A 579 20.67 25.86 -1.45
CA SER A 579 20.16 26.16 -2.80
C SER A 579 21.06 27.08 -3.63
N ALA A 580 22.39 27.07 -3.41
CA ALA A 580 23.32 27.91 -4.15
C ALA A 580 23.30 27.61 -5.66
N ASN A 581 23.17 26.32 -6.03
CA ASN A 581 23.14 25.83 -7.41
C ASN A 581 21.74 25.41 -7.88
N SER A 582 20.70 25.53 -7.04
CA SER A 582 19.33 25.26 -7.41
C SER A 582 18.80 26.32 -8.39
N ARG A 583 17.79 25.96 -9.20
CA ARG A 583 17.19 26.84 -10.19
C ARG A 583 15.68 26.97 -9.99
N TYR A 584 15.18 28.17 -10.23
CA TYR A 584 13.76 28.47 -10.30
C TYR A 584 13.44 28.97 -11.70
N LEU A 585 12.50 28.33 -12.36
CA LEU A 585 12.06 28.63 -13.71
C LEU A 585 10.56 28.99 -13.64
N PRO A 586 10.22 30.29 -13.55
CA PRO A 586 8.83 30.69 -13.72
C PRO A 586 8.48 30.52 -15.22
N GLU A 587 7.45 29.73 -15.51
CA GLU A 587 6.92 29.68 -16.87
C GLU A 587 5.87 30.79 -17.04
N TYR A 588 5.94 31.49 -18.17
CA TYR A 588 5.04 32.59 -18.54
C TYR A 588 3.83 32.08 -19.31
#